data_eb66e0b92fa36b145edccf35a0206d08
#
_entry.id   eb66e0b92fa36b145edccf35a0206d08
#
_cell.length_a   1.000
_cell.length_b   1.000
_cell.length_c   1.000
_cell.angle_alpha   90.00
_cell.angle_beta   90.00
_cell.angle_gamma   90.00
#
_symmetry.space_group_name_H-M   'P 1'
#
loop_
_entity.id
_entity.type
_entity.pdbx_description
1 polymer ?
#
loop_
_entity_poly.entity_id
_entity_poly.type
_entity_poly.pdbx_seq_one_letter_code
_entity_poly.pdbx_strand_id
1 'polypeptide(L)'
;MAKLNCVTVLAPAKLNLALNVVGLLPNGYHNLDMTMQAITLYERVVLRRSQNLSLTLPGSPVAANDSNTAIKAALAFFHYTGLLAGAEITIYKNVPVRAGMAGGSADAAGVLVGLNVLYGAKLSMSELCALGAKIGADVPFALMGGTCRVQGVGDVMKALPPCPDCWFTVVMPDYGVSTPEAFAAYDKVGSSTHPDCEAQEKAIRAEDLAGVCAAAGNALEECSGARDNEAIKTALKENGAVTALMTGSGAAVFGIFESEEAARSAAEAVRAQWPQVYVAQPDRGGARVISPKWML
;
A
#
# COMPACT_ATOMS: atom_id res chain seq x y z
N MET A 1 -14.56 -23.06 22.33
CA MET A 1 -14.20 -22.88 20.92
C MET A 1 -12.88 -23.58 20.63
N ALA A 2 -12.77 -24.33 19.55
CA ALA A 2 -11.50 -24.95 19.15
C ALA A 2 -10.45 -23.86 18.92
N LYS A 3 -9.22 -24.07 19.46
CA LYS A 3 -8.11 -23.12 19.23
C LYS A 3 -7.73 -23.17 17.75
N LEU A 4 -7.76 -22.03 17.07
CA LEU A 4 -7.23 -21.92 15.71
C LEU A 4 -5.73 -22.20 15.73
N ASN A 5 -5.27 -23.08 14.84
CA ASN A 5 -3.85 -23.41 14.69
C ASN A 5 -3.19 -22.69 13.53
N CYS A 6 -4.01 -22.21 12.59
CA CYS A 6 -3.55 -21.50 11.38
C CYS A 6 -4.55 -20.43 10.98
N VAL A 7 -4.05 -19.31 10.48
CA VAL A 7 -4.84 -18.20 9.93
C VAL A 7 -4.17 -17.70 8.66
N THR A 8 -4.97 -17.38 7.65
CA THR A 8 -4.50 -16.71 6.43
C THR A 8 -5.14 -15.34 6.33
N VAL A 9 -4.31 -14.33 6.04
CA VAL A 9 -4.71 -12.93 5.90
C VAL A 9 -4.35 -12.45 4.49
N LEU A 10 -5.26 -11.72 3.87
CA LEU A 10 -4.97 -10.87 2.71
C LEU A 10 -4.76 -9.44 3.19
N ALA A 11 -3.63 -8.85 2.82
CA ALA A 11 -3.28 -7.48 3.15
C ALA A 11 -3.07 -6.68 1.85
N PRO A 12 -3.90 -5.66 1.57
CA PRO A 12 -3.90 -4.95 0.30
C PRO A 12 -2.68 -4.04 0.15
N ALA A 13 -2.21 -3.90 -1.09
CA ALA A 13 -1.37 -2.80 -1.51
C ALA A 13 -2.17 -1.49 -1.53
N LYS A 14 -1.47 -0.37 -1.68
CA LYS A 14 -2.09 0.96 -1.84
C LYS A 14 -1.57 1.69 -3.06
N LEU A 15 -2.36 2.63 -3.52
CA LEU A 15 -1.94 3.69 -4.42
C LEU A 15 -2.15 5.05 -3.75
N ASN A 16 -1.33 6.04 -4.11
CA ASN A 16 -1.61 7.44 -3.81
C ASN A 16 -2.31 8.02 -5.04
N LEU A 17 -3.61 8.31 -4.94
CA LEU A 17 -4.37 8.99 -5.99
C LEU A 17 -3.98 10.46 -6.09
N ALA A 18 -3.58 11.04 -4.96
CA ALA A 18 -2.89 12.32 -4.86
C ALA A 18 -1.83 12.23 -3.74
N LEU A 19 -0.68 12.89 -3.95
CA LEU A 19 0.36 13.06 -2.95
C LEU A 19 0.94 14.48 -3.06
N ASN A 20 0.64 15.32 -2.07
CA ASN A 20 1.20 16.65 -1.96
C ASN A 20 2.17 16.72 -0.77
N VAL A 21 3.27 17.42 -0.95
CA VAL A 21 4.20 17.80 0.13
C VAL A 21 3.88 19.25 0.51
N VAL A 22 3.27 19.43 1.68
CA VAL A 22 2.77 20.74 2.15
C VAL A 22 3.87 21.58 2.78
N GLY A 23 4.91 20.92 3.32
CA GLY A 23 6.04 21.58 3.92
C GLY A 23 6.89 20.65 4.78
N LEU A 24 7.88 21.22 5.45
CA LEU A 24 8.77 20.52 6.36
C LEU A 24 8.38 20.83 7.81
N LEU A 25 8.28 19.78 8.63
CA LEU A 25 8.00 19.90 10.06
C LEU A 25 9.29 20.18 10.86
N PRO A 26 9.20 20.75 12.08
CA PRO A 26 10.38 21.02 12.93
C PRO A 26 11.20 19.78 13.29
N ASN A 27 10.62 18.60 13.22
CA ASN A 27 11.29 17.32 13.47
C ASN A 27 12.02 16.75 12.25
N GLY A 28 12.04 17.49 11.12
CA GLY A 28 12.70 17.09 9.88
C GLY A 28 11.88 16.16 8.97
N TYR A 29 10.63 15.83 9.35
CA TYR A 29 9.71 15.09 8.50
C TYR A 29 8.88 16.01 7.62
N HIS A 30 8.45 15.51 6.46
CA HIS A 30 7.56 16.24 5.56
C HIS A 30 6.12 16.19 6.08
N ASN A 31 5.46 17.35 6.05
CA ASN A 31 4.01 17.44 6.23
C ASN A 31 3.36 17.10 4.88
N LEU A 32 2.59 16.03 4.86
CA LEU A 32 1.97 15.48 3.65
C LEU A 32 0.47 15.74 3.66
N ASP A 33 -0.12 15.82 2.48
CA ASP A 33 -1.55 15.72 2.25
C ASP A 33 -1.77 14.78 1.07
N MET A 34 -2.43 13.66 1.32
CA MET A 34 -2.53 12.55 0.38
C MET A 34 -3.95 12.00 0.31
N THR A 35 -4.33 11.50 -0.84
CA THR A 35 -5.45 10.57 -0.98
C THR A 35 -4.89 9.17 -1.25
N MET A 36 -5.12 8.25 -0.34
CA MET A 36 -4.67 6.87 -0.44
C MET A 36 -5.83 5.93 -0.73
N GLN A 37 -5.60 4.97 -1.61
CA GLN A 37 -6.56 3.96 -2.02
C GLN A 37 -5.97 2.55 -1.86
N ALA A 38 -6.63 1.68 -1.08
CA ALA A 38 -6.32 0.25 -1.06
C ALA A 38 -6.78 -0.40 -2.38
N ILE A 39 -6.02 -1.36 -2.89
CA ILE A 39 -6.32 -2.03 -4.16
C ILE A 39 -6.34 -3.56 -4.04
N THR A 40 -6.98 -4.23 -4.99
CA THR A 40 -7.13 -5.69 -5.04
C THR A 40 -5.85 -6.43 -5.47
N LEU A 41 -4.70 -5.94 -5.03
CA LEU A 41 -3.40 -6.61 -5.11
C LEU A 41 -2.92 -6.86 -3.67
N TYR A 42 -2.73 -8.12 -3.30
CA TYR A 42 -2.56 -8.49 -1.89
C TYR A 42 -1.26 -9.23 -1.62
N GLU A 43 -0.67 -8.94 -0.49
CA GLU A 43 0.21 -9.87 0.20
C GLU A 43 -0.64 -10.95 0.87
N ARG A 44 -0.21 -12.20 0.79
CA ARG A 44 -0.86 -13.31 1.50
C ARG A 44 0.01 -13.76 2.66
N VAL A 45 -0.48 -13.51 3.87
CA VAL A 45 0.21 -13.80 5.12
C VAL A 45 -0.44 -15.02 5.77
N VAL A 46 0.33 -16.10 5.96
CA VAL A 46 -0.09 -17.32 6.63
C VAL A 46 0.61 -17.40 7.98
N LEU A 47 -0.15 -17.55 9.06
CA LEU A 47 0.39 -17.65 10.41
C LEU A 47 -0.04 -18.97 11.03
N ARG A 48 0.91 -19.66 11.65
CA ARG A 48 0.69 -20.87 12.44
C ARG A 48 1.18 -20.67 13.87
N ARG A 49 0.48 -21.27 14.84
CA ARG A 49 0.95 -21.26 16.24
C ARG A 49 2.29 -21.96 16.34
N SER A 50 3.21 -21.36 17.07
CA SER A 50 4.51 -21.93 17.38
C SER A 50 4.99 -21.45 18.77
N GLN A 51 6.02 -22.06 19.31
CA GLN A 51 6.73 -21.53 20.47
C GLN A 51 7.78 -20.50 20.07
N ASN A 52 8.34 -20.65 18.88
CA ASN A 52 9.36 -19.76 18.32
C ASN A 52 8.76 -18.85 17.26
N LEU A 53 9.33 -17.65 17.11
CA LEU A 53 9.02 -16.74 16.01
C LEU A 53 9.93 -17.05 14.82
N SER A 54 9.33 -17.30 13.66
CA SER A 54 10.04 -17.48 12.41
C SER A 54 9.31 -16.81 11.24
N LEU A 55 10.07 -16.39 10.22
CA LEU A 55 9.55 -15.77 9.00
C LEU A 55 10.13 -16.47 7.79
N THR A 56 9.27 -16.80 6.84
CA THR A 56 9.64 -17.34 5.52
C THR A 56 9.00 -16.51 4.43
N LEU A 57 9.77 -16.16 3.41
CA LEU A 57 9.36 -15.34 2.26
C LEU A 57 9.70 -16.11 0.96
N PRO A 58 8.89 -17.10 0.56
CA PRO A 58 9.19 -17.97 -0.57
C PRO A 58 9.38 -17.16 -1.87
N GLY A 59 10.52 -17.35 -2.55
CA GLY A 59 10.83 -16.70 -3.83
C GLY A 59 11.09 -15.19 -3.76
N SER A 60 11.13 -14.59 -2.57
CA SER A 60 11.37 -13.15 -2.41
C SER A 60 12.82 -12.85 -2.05
N PRO A 61 13.41 -11.77 -2.60
CA PRO A 61 14.75 -11.31 -2.21
C PRO A 61 14.76 -10.53 -0.88
N VAL A 62 13.60 -10.27 -0.29
CA VAL A 62 13.48 -9.52 0.98
C VAL A 62 14.03 -10.36 2.12
N ALA A 63 14.87 -9.75 2.97
CA ALA A 63 15.48 -10.45 4.10
C ALA A 63 14.44 -10.82 5.18
N ALA A 64 14.51 -12.06 5.66
CA ALA A 64 13.69 -12.58 6.76
C ALA A 64 14.42 -12.45 8.10
N ASN A 65 14.79 -11.24 8.48
CA ASN A 65 15.53 -10.94 9.71
C ASN A 65 14.79 -9.91 10.59
N ASP A 66 15.38 -9.53 11.71
CA ASP A 66 14.78 -8.62 12.70
C ASP A 66 14.47 -7.21 12.18
N SER A 67 15.07 -6.81 11.06
CA SER A 67 14.74 -5.54 10.40
C SER A 67 13.43 -5.60 9.62
N ASN A 68 12.92 -6.81 9.33
CA ASN A 68 11.69 -7.02 8.57
C ASN A 68 10.46 -6.53 9.33
N THR A 69 9.59 -5.79 8.66
CA THR A 69 8.38 -5.21 9.26
C THR A 69 7.42 -6.27 9.81
N ALA A 70 7.36 -7.46 9.22
CA ALA A 70 6.56 -8.57 9.72
C ALA A 70 7.10 -9.11 11.06
N ILE A 71 8.42 -9.24 11.23
CA ILE A 71 9.04 -9.61 12.50
C ILE A 71 8.80 -8.53 13.55
N LYS A 72 9.02 -7.25 13.19
CA LYS A 72 8.73 -6.12 14.10
C LYS A 72 7.27 -6.11 14.56
N ALA A 73 6.33 -6.40 13.66
CA ALA A 73 4.92 -6.48 13.97
C ALA A 73 4.61 -7.61 14.96
N ALA A 74 5.17 -8.79 14.76
CA ALA A 74 5.00 -9.92 15.65
C ALA A 74 5.58 -9.64 17.05
N LEU A 75 6.80 -9.12 17.12
CA LEU A 75 7.44 -8.74 18.38
C LEU A 75 6.65 -7.67 19.14
N ALA A 76 6.18 -6.62 18.44
CA ALA A 76 5.35 -5.57 19.03
C ALA A 76 4.03 -6.14 19.58
N PHE A 77 3.38 -7.06 18.83
CA PHE A 77 2.15 -7.72 19.25
C PHE A 77 2.36 -8.57 20.51
N PHE A 78 3.38 -9.45 20.53
CA PHE A 78 3.65 -10.31 21.69
C PHE A 78 4.05 -9.49 22.92
N HIS A 79 4.85 -8.45 22.74
CA HIS A 79 5.21 -7.54 23.82
C HIS A 79 3.97 -6.83 24.40
N TYR A 80 3.10 -6.30 23.54
CA TYR A 80 1.89 -5.59 23.97
C TYR A 80 0.89 -6.47 24.70
N THR A 81 0.72 -7.71 24.21
CA THR A 81 -0.26 -8.65 24.79
C THR A 81 0.27 -9.43 26.00
N GLY A 82 1.57 -9.43 26.23
CA GLY A 82 2.22 -10.24 27.27
C GLY A 82 2.17 -11.75 27.00
N LEU A 83 1.83 -12.18 25.78
CA LEU A 83 1.76 -13.58 25.41
C LEU A 83 3.16 -14.19 25.27
N LEU A 84 3.44 -15.23 26.05
CA LEU A 84 4.66 -16.04 25.93
C LEU A 84 4.45 -17.10 24.84
N ALA A 85 4.54 -16.68 23.59
CA ALA A 85 4.29 -17.49 22.41
C ALA A 85 5.10 -16.99 21.22
N GLY A 86 5.12 -17.77 20.14
CA GLY A 86 5.69 -17.38 18.85
C GLY A 86 4.73 -17.69 17.72
N ALA A 87 5.18 -17.52 16.48
CA ALA A 87 4.42 -17.86 15.30
C ALA A 87 5.37 -18.25 14.16
N GLU A 88 4.98 -19.21 13.37
CA GLU A 88 5.55 -19.44 12.04
C GLU A 88 4.78 -18.54 11.06
N ILE A 89 5.48 -17.59 10.46
CA ILE A 89 4.91 -16.62 9.53
C ILE A 89 5.44 -16.96 8.13
N THR A 90 4.54 -17.16 7.17
CA THR A 90 4.89 -17.30 5.76
C THR A 90 4.19 -16.21 4.97
N ILE A 91 4.94 -15.40 4.22
CA ILE A 91 4.39 -14.33 3.38
C ILE A 91 4.71 -14.60 1.93
N TYR A 92 3.67 -14.71 1.12
CA TYR A 92 3.80 -14.78 -0.34
C TYR A 92 3.73 -13.36 -0.88
N LYS A 93 4.88 -12.88 -1.35
CA LYS A 93 5.06 -11.51 -1.84
C LYS A 93 4.50 -11.38 -3.25
N ASN A 94 3.39 -10.66 -3.39
CA ASN A 94 2.77 -10.34 -4.67
C ASN A 94 2.89 -8.84 -5.00
N VAL A 95 3.06 -7.99 -3.99
CA VAL A 95 3.26 -6.55 -4.18
C VAL A 95 4.72 -6.30 -4.49
N PRO A 96 5.05 -5.58 -5.59
CA PRO A 96 6.43 -5.29 -5.95
C PRO A 96 7.20 -4.58 -4.84
N VAL A 97 8.46 -4.95 -4.68
CA VAL A 97 9.32 -4.38 -3.63
C VAL A 97 9.83 -3.01 -4.08
N ARG A 98 9.85 -2.01 -3.17
CA ARG A 98 10.30 -0.63 -3.45
C ARG A 98 9.53 0.04 -4.59
N ALA A 99 8.23 -0.22 -4.63
CA ALA A 99 7.30 0.25 -5.67
C ALA A 99 6.47 1.48 -5.24
N GLY A 100 6.61 1.98 -4.02
CA GLY A 100 5.71 3.02 -3.49
C GLY A 100 4.31 2.52 -3.10
N MET A 101 4.10 1.18 -3.06
CA MET A 101 2.80 0.53 -2.84
C MET A 101 2.61 -0.03 -1.42
N ALA A 102 3.49 0.28 -0.50
CA ALA A 102 3.45 -0.10 0.92
C ALA A 102 3.41 -1.63 1.19
N GLY A 103 4.04 -2.48 0.35
CA GLY A 103 4.05 -3.93 0.54
C GLY A 103 4.57 -4.39 1.91
N GLY A 104 5.64 -3.76 2.44
CA GLY A 104 6.14 -4.07 3.78
C GLY A 104 5.18 -3.67 4.90
N SER A 105 4.38 -2.63 4.72
CA SER A 105 3.33 -2.22 5.66
C SER A 105 2.12 -3.15 5.59
N ALA A 106 1.78 -3.65 4.40
CA ALA A 106 0.79 -4.70 4.22
C ALA A 106 1.20 -6.01 4.94
N ASP A 107 2.49 -6.41 4.84
CA ASP A 107 3.03 -7.55 5.59
C ASP A 107 2.80 -7.38 7.09
N ALA A 108 3.20 -6.23 7.65
CA ALA A 108 3.04 -5.92 9.07
C ALA A 108 1.56 -5.92 9.51
N ALA A 109 0.69 -5.30 8.73
CA ALA A 109 -0.75 -5.28 8.99
C ALA A 109 -1.34 -6.69 8.97
N GLY A 110 -0.96 -7.50 7.98
CA GLY A 110 -1.36 -8.91 7.88
C GLY A 110 -0.94 -9.73 9.09
N VAL A 111 0.27 -9.50 9.60
CA VAL A 111 0.77 -10.16 10.82
C VAL A 111 -0.01 -9.71 12.05
N LEU A 112 -0.25 -8.41 12.26
CA LEU A 112 -1.01 -7.91 13.41
C LEU A 112 -2.44 -8.47 13.44
N VAL A 113 -3.16 -8.40 12.32
CA VAL A 113 -4.52 -8.96 12.20
C VAL A 113 -4.53 -10.47 12.41
N GLY A 114 -3.58 -11.16 11.78
CA GLY A 114 -3.49 -12.62 11.87
C GLY A 114 -3.19 -13.11 13.29
N LEU A 115 -2.25 -12.49 14.00
CA LEU A 115 -1.93 -12.82 15.40
C LEU A 115 -3.09 -12.50 16.34
N ASN A 116 -3.77 -11.36 16.12
CA ASN A 116 -4.95 -10.97 16.90
C ASN A 116 -6.04 -12.06 16.84
N VAL A 117 -6.30 -12.61 15.67
CA VAL A 117 -7.27 -13.70 15.47
C VAL A 117 -6.72 -15.03 15.95
N LEU A 118 -5.48 -15.39 15.58
CA LEU A 118 -4.84 -16.67 15.91
C LEU A 118 -4.79 -16.89 17.42
N TYR A 119 -4.45 -15.86 18.18
CA TYR A 119 -4.33 -15.94 19.64
C TYR A 119 -5.59 -15.49 20.38
N GLY A 120 -6.59 -14.93 19.69
CA GLY A 120 -7.83 -14.45 20.30
C GLY A 120 -7.59 -13.28 21.26
N ALA A 121 -6.62 -12.42 20.96
CA ALA A 121 -6.24 -11.30 21.82
C ALA A 121 -7.32 -10.20 21.89
N LYS A 122 -8.23 -10.15 20.90
CA LYS A 122 -9.37 -9.22 20.82
C LYS A 122 -8.98 -7.75 20.85
N LEU A 123 -7.79 -7.41 20.32
CA LEU A 123 -7.41 -6.02 20.16
C LEU A 123 -8.36 -5.35 19.18
N SER A 124 -8.78 -4.14 19.52
CA SER A 124 -9.56 -3.27 18.65
C SER A 124 -8.74 -2.79 17.45
N MET A 125 -9.40 -2.31 16.41
CA MET A 125 -8.71 -1.70 15.27
C MET A 125 -7.84 -0.51 15.70
N SER A 126 -8.30 0.29 16.64
CA SER A 126 -7.53 1.41 17.19
C SER A 126 -6.22 0.96 17.85
N GLU A 127 -6.24 -0.12 18.64
CA GLU A 127 -5.03 -0.68 19.28
C GLU A 127 -4.08 -1.26 18.22
N LEU A 128 -4.62 -1.98 17.21
CA LEU A 128 -3.80 -2.47 16.10
C LEU A 128 -3.14 -1.34 15.31
N CYS A 129 -3.88 -0.25 15.03
CA CYS A 129 -3.34 0.94 14.37
C CYS A 129 -2.25 1.63 15.23
N ALA A 130 -2.46 1.74 16.54
CA ALA A 130 -1.47 2.30 17.45
C ALA A 130 -0.18 1.46 17.52
N LEU A 131 -0.28 0.13 17.44
CA LEU A 131 0.88 -0.76 17.29
C LEU A 131 1.53 -0.59 15.92
N GLY A 132 0.72 -0.56 14.87
CA GLY A 132 1.16 -0.43 13.48
C GLY A 132 1.94 0.87 13.23
N ALA A 133 1.49 1.99 13.78
CA ALA A 133 2.15 3.29 13.65
C ALA A 133 3.61 3.30 14.18
N LYS A 134 3.93 2.45 15.17
CA LYS A 134 5.30 2.29 15.69
C LYS A 134 6.21 1.48 14.76
N ILE A 135 5.63 0.76 13.79
CA ILE A 135 6.34 -0.10 12.85
C ILE A 135 6.61 0.66 11.54
N GLY A 136 5.61 1.40 11.06
CA GLY A 136 5.71 2.20 9.84
C GLY A 136 4.45 3.04 9.60
N ALA A 137 4.63 4.21 8.96
CA ALA A 137 3.56 5.19 8.74
C ALA A 137 2.37 4.63 7.96
N ASP A 138 2.61 3.77 6.96
CA ASP A 138 1.55 3.19 6.13
C ASP A 138 0.87 1.95 6.77
N VAL A 139 1.35 1.44 7.92
CA VAL A 139 0.75 0.23 8.55
C VAL A 139 -0.68 0.48 9.02
N PRO A 140 -1.01 1.62 9.66
CA PRO A 140 -2.39 1.93 10.01
C PRO A 140 -3.32 1.97 8.80
N PHE A 141 -2.87 2.53 7.66
CA PHE A 141 -3.64 2.51 6.44
C PHE A 141 -3.85 1.07 5.92
N ALA A 142 -2.81 0.24 5.91
CA ALA A 142 -2.91 -1.16 5.50
C ALA A 142 -3.86 -1.99 6.40
N LEU A 143 -4.03 -1.60 7.66
CA LEU A 143 -5.00 -2.18 8.60
C LEU A 143 -6.44 -1.75 8.27
N MET A 144 -6.65 -0.46 8.00
CA MET A 144 -7.98 0.11 7.75
C MET A 144 -8.45 -0.10 6.31
N GLY A 145 -7.57 0.13 5.34
CA GLY A 145 -7.87 0.06 3.91
C GLY A 145 -8.86 1.11 3.41
N GLY A 146 -9.53 0.77 2.30
CA GLY A 146 -10.51 1.66 1.66
C GLY A 146 -9.87 2.88 1.01
N THR A 147 -10.59 3.99 1.02
CA THR A 147 -10.15 5.30 0.55
C THR A 147 -9.96 6.22 1.75
N CYS A 148 -8.81 6.85 1.90
CA CYS A 148 -8.53 7.75 3.03
C CYS A 148 -7.83 9.01 2.54
N ARG A 149 -8.18 10.17 3.13
CA ARG A 149 -7.30 11.33 3.15
C ARG A 149 -6.32 11.15 4.30
N VAL A 150 -5.04 11.28 4.02
CA VAL A 150 -3.95 11.01 4.97
C VAL A 150 -3.05 12.24 5.03
N GLN A 151 -2.87 12.79 6.23
CA GLN A 151 -2.15 14.04 6.47
C GLN A 151 -1.05 13.86 7.51
N GLY A 152 -0.34 14.96 7.82
CA GLY A 152 0.79 14.93 8.77
C GLY A 152 1.98 14.19 8.20
N VAL A 153 2.61 13.34 9.00
CA VAL A 153 3.68 12.43 8.54
C VAL A 153 3.14 11.10 8.00
N GLY A 154 1.84 11.05 7.65
CA GLY A 154 1.12 9.84 7.27
C GLY A 154 0.31 9.24 8.42
N ASP A 155 0.13 9.97 9.51
CA ASP A 155 -0.45 9.51 10.78
C ASP A 155 -1.87 10.02 11.03
N VAL A 156 -2.29 11.11 10.37
CA VAL A 156 -3.64 11.66 10.48
C VAL A 156 -4.51 11.11 9.34
N MET A 157 -5.35 10.13 9.65
CA MET A 157 -6.18 9.46 8.65
C MET A 157 -7.66 9.81 8.81
N LYS A 158 -8.30 10.20 7.71
CA LYS A 158 -9.73 10.43 7.59
C LYS A 158 -10.30 9.49 6.52
N ALA A 159 -11.14 8.55 6.94
CA ALA A 159 -11.83 7.68 5.99
C ALA A 159 -12.74 8.50 5.07
N LEU A 160 -12.72 8.18 3.79
CA LEU A 160 -13.58 8.74 2.76
C LEU A 160 -14.62 7.70 2.31
N PRO A 161 -15.67 8.11 1.58
CA PRO A 161 -16.51 7.16 0.85
C PRO A 161 -15.65 6.30 -0.10
N PRO A 162 -16.16 5.15 -0.56
CA PRO A 162 -15.47 4.36 -1.57
C PRO A 162 -15.09 5.21 -2.80
N CYS A 163 -13.89 4.98 -3.33
CA CYS A 163 -13.52 5.52 -4.63
C CYS A 163 -14.57 5.14 -5.69
N PRO A 164 -14.93 6.03 -6.63
CA PRO A 164 -15.77 5.69 -7.75
C PRO A 164 -15.28 4.43 -8.48
N ASP A 165 -16.20 3.66 -9.05
CA ASP A 165 -15.85 2.43 -9.76
C ASP A 165 -14.87 2.72 -10.88
N CYS A 166 -13.72 2.10 -10.82
CA CYS A 166 -12.64 2.23 -11.79
C CYS A 166 -11.71 1.01 -11.74
N TRP A 167 -10.77 0.97 -12.67
CA TRP A 167 -9.74 -0.04 -12.75
C TRP A 167 -8.36 0.60 -12.80
N PHE A 168 -7.37 -0.10 -12.26
CA PHE A 168 -5.98 0.32 -12.26
C PHE A 168 -5.15 -0.66 -13.08
N THR A 169 -4.30 -0.16 -13.97
CA THR A 169 -3.17 -0.89 -14.50
C THR A 169 -1.91 -0.34 -13.87
N VAL A 170 -1.24 -1.17 -13.09
CA VAL A 170 -0.02 -0.81 -12.36
C VAL A 170 1.17 -1.43 -13.06
N VAL A 171 2.15 -0.62 -13.40
CA VAL A 171 3.40 -1.01 -14.07
C VAL A 171 4.56 -0.77 -13.12
N MET A 172 5.36 -1.81 -12.88
CA MET A 172 6.59 -1.73 -12.08
C MET A 172 7.79 -1.92 -13.01
N PRO A 173 8.69 -0.94 -13.13
CA PRO A 173 9.95 -1.11 -13.85
C PRO A 173 10.88 -2.12 -13.13
N ASP A 174 12.00 -2.46 -13.73
CA ASP A 174 12.96 -3.45 -13.22
C ASP A 174 13.81 -2.96 -12.04
N TYR A 175 13.58 -1.74 -11.59
CA TYR A 175 14.26 -1.12 -10.44
C TYR A 175 13.23 -0.55 -9.45
N GLY A 176 13.67 -0.35 -8.21
CA GLY A 176 12.87 0.31 -7.16
C GLY A 176 13.49 1.62 -6.73
N VAL A 177 12.67 2.51 -6.15
CA VAL A 177 13.10 3.78 -5.57
C VAL A 177 13.13 3.68 -4.04
N SER A 178 14.11 4.34 -3.43
CA SER A 178 14.22 4.48 -1.98
C SER A 178 13.42 5.70 -1.52
N THR A 179 12.47 5.50 -0.61
CA THR A 179 11.64 6.59 -0.08
C THR A 179 12.49 7.71 0.55
N PRO A 180 13.50 7.44 1.39
CA PRO A 180 14.38 8.50 1.90
C PRO A 180 15.12 9.26 0.80
N GLU A 181 15.58 8.57 -0.25
CA GLU A 181 16.27 9.21 -1.38
C GLU A 181 15.33 10.10 -2.20
N ALA A 182 14.09 9.69 -2.42
CA ALA A 182 13.08 10.48 -3.12
C ALA A 182 12.76 11.80 -2.35
N PHE A 183 12.56 11.73 -1.04
CA PHE A 183 12.35 12.93 -0.23
C PHE A 183 13.60 13.82 -0.14
N ALA A 184 14.78 13.24 -0.02
CA ALA A 184 16.03 14.01 -0.05
C ALA A 184 16.29 14.69 -1.41
N ALA A 185 15.80 14.12 -2.50
CA ALA A 185 15.83 14.75 -3.81
C ALA A 185 14.80 15.88 -3.91
N TYR A 186 13.58 15.65 -3.38
CA TYR A 186 12.55 16.70 -3.27
C TYR A 186 13.06 17.93 -2.50
N ASP A 187 13.77 17.74 -1.39
CA ASP A 187 14.34 18.83 -0.58
C ASP A 187 15.34 19.71 -1.37
N LYS A 188 15.99 19.13 -2.38
CA LYS A 188 16.99 19.84 -3.20
C LYS A 188 16.38 20.57 -4.39
N VAL A 189 15.35 20.00 -4.99
CA VAL A 189 14.83 20.47 -6.28
C VAL A 189 13.42 21.05 -6.15
N GLY A 190 12.65 20.60 -5.17
CA GLY A 190 11.22 20.90 -5.05
C GLY A 190 10.40 20.16 -6.11
N SER A 191 9.18 20.60 -6.30
CA SER A 191 8.27 20.15 -7.36
C SER A 191 7.37 21.31 -7.79
N SER A 192 6.99 21.32 -9.06
CA SER A 192 5.96 22.20 -9.60
C SER A 192 4.55 21.62 -9.45
N THR A 193 4.48 20.31 -9.14
CA THR A 193 3.22 19.55 -9.00
C THR A 193 2.72 19.61 -7.55
N HIS A 194 1.57 20.26 -7.36
CA HIS A 194 0.88 20.37 -6.07
C HIS A 194 -0.58 19.95 -6.22
N PRO A 195 -0.89 18.64 -6.13
CA PRO A 195 -2.25 18.14 -6.29
C PRO A 195 -3.17 18.67 -5.19
N ASP A 196 -4.42 19.01 -5.57
CA ASP A 196 -5.46 19.46 -4.64
C ASP A 196 -6.22 18.25 -4.06
N CYS A 197 -5.73 17.76 -2.92
CA CYS A 197 -6.38 16.64 -2.21
C CYS A 197 -7.77 16.98 -1.68
N GLU A 198 -8.11 18.26 -1.48
CA GLU A 198 -9.44 18.67 -1.07
C GLU A 198 -10.44 18.60 -2.24
N ALA A 199 -10.02 19.07 -3.43
CA ALA A 199 -10.82 18.90 -4.65
C ALA A 199 -11.04 17.42 -4.96
N GLN A 200 -9.99 16.58 -4.79
CA GLN A 200 -10.12 15.13 -4.98
C GLN A 200 -11.07 14.49 -3.96
N GLU A 201 -11.03 14.88 -2.67
CA GLU A 201 -11.99 14.43 -1.66
C GLU A 201 -13.43 14.82 -2.05
N LYS A 202 -13.67 16.04 -2.57
CA LYS A 202 -14.99 16.48 -3.04
C LYS A 202 -15.48 15.64 -4.22
N ALA A 203 -14.61 15.33 -5.17
CA ALA A 203 -14.91 14.48 -6.32
C ALA A 203 -15.28 13.05 -5.88
N ILE A 204 -14.51 12.45 -4.95
CA ILE A 204 -14.81 11.13 -4.37
C ILE A 204 -16.19 11.13 -3.72
N ARG A 205 -16.54 12.16 -2.93
CA ARG A 205 -17.85 12.29 -2.29
C ARG A 205 -19.00 12.49 -3.26
N ALA A 206 -18.71 13.04 -4.43
CA ALA A 206 -19.67 13.22 -5.52
C ALA A 206 -19.75 12.02 -6.47
N GLU A 207 -18.97 10.95 -6.22
CA GLU A 207 -18.83 9.79 -7.12
C GLU A 207 -18.37 10.18 -8.53
N ASP A 208 -17.62 11.27 -8.64
CA ASP A 208 -17.10 11.85 -9.90
C ASP A 208 -15.70 11.34 -10.21
N LEU A 209 -15.59 10.29 -11.03
CA LEU A 209 -14.29 9.73 -11.44
C LEU A 209 -13.47 10.73 -12.24
N ALA A 210 -14.10 11.54 -13.11
CA ALA A 210 -13.40 12.53 -13.91
C ALA A 210 -12.75 13.60 -13.01
N GLY A 211 -13.48 14.07 -11.99
CA GLY A 211 -12.95 14.98 -10.98
C GLY A 211 -11.82 14.36 -10.15
N VAL A 212 -11.92 13.08 -9.77
CA VAL A 212 -10.84 12.34 -9.08
C VAL A 212 -9.58 12.31 -9.94
N CYS A 213 -9.72 12.02 -11.23
CA CYS A 213 -8.60 11.96 -12.18
C CYS A 213 -8.01 13.37 -12.46
N ALA A 214 -8.84 14.39 -12.54
CA ALA A 214 -8.38 15.77 -12.77
C ALA A 214 -7.57 16.34 -11.60
N ALA A 215 -7.90 15.94 -10.36
CA ALA A 215 -7.19 16.34 -9.14
C ALA A 215 -6.03 15.39 -8.77
N ALA A 216 -5.77 14.34 -9.57
CA ALA A 216 -4.70 13.38 -9.32
C ALA A 216 -3.32 13.98 -9.61
N GLY A 217 -2.33 13.62 -8.81
CA GLY A 217 -0.95 14.07 -9.00
C GLY A 217 -0.04 13.61 -7.86
N ASN A 218 1.27 13.70 -8.09
CA ASN A 218 2.26 13.30 -7.09
C ASN A 218 3.47 14.26 -7.11
N ALA A 219 3.64 15.02 -6.04
CA ALA A 219 4.73 15.98 -5.89
C ALA A 219 6.13 15.35 -5.95
N LEU A 220 6.28 14.05 -5.75
CA LEU A 220 7.57 13.36 -5.80
C LEU A 220 7.94 12.90 -7.23
N GLU A 221 7.05 12.98 -8.22
CA GLU A 221 7.32 12.47 -9.56
C GLU A 221 8.54 13.12 -10.22
N GLU A 222 8.65 14.44 -10.10
CA GLU A 222 9.70 15.22 -10.77
C GLU A 222 11.11 14.95 -10.22
N CYS A 223 11.21 14.46 -9.00
CA CYS A 223 12.48 14.33 -8.28
C CYS A 223 12.82 12.91 -7.81
N SER A 224 11.90 11.94 -7.93
CA SER A 224 12.07 10.60 -7.38
C SER A 224 13.21 9.78 -7.97
N GLY A 225 13.74 10.15 -9.14
CA GLY A 225 14.71 9.37 -9.90
C GLY A 225 14.11 8.15 -10.63
N ALA A 226 12.79 8.07 -10.72
CA ALA A 226 12.07 7.05 -11.50
C ALA A 226 12.17 7.34 -13.00
N ARG A 227 13.24 6.86 -13.64
CA ARG A 227 13.64 7.20 -15.01
C ARG A 227 12.60 6.82 -16.09
N ASP A 228 11.79 5.77 -15.84
CA ASP A 228 10.76 5.32 -16.80
C ASP A 228 9.38 5.96 -16.56
N ASN A 229 9.26 6.84 -15.57
CA ASN A 229 7.98 7.40 -15.14
C ASN A 229 7.18 7.99 -16.31
N GLU A 230 7.78 8.93 -17.07
CA GLU A 230 7.09 9.59 -18.20
C GLU A 230 6.78 8.61 -19.34
N ALA A 231 7.68 7.66 -19.63
CA ALA A 231 7.46 6.66 -20.67
C ALA A 231 6.28 5.74 -20.32
N ILE A 232 6.19 5.28 -19.07
CA ILE A 232 5.08 4.45 -18.61
C ILE A 232 3.76 5.25 -18.60
N LYS A 233 3.76 6.48 -18.10
CA LYS A 233 2.58 7.36 -18.10
C LYS A 233 2.05 7.58 -19.53
N THR A 234 2.95 7.88 -20.46
CA THR A 234 2.60 8.05 -21.87
C THR A 234 1.98 6.79 -22.44
N ALA A 235 2.65 5.64 -22.27
CA ALA A 235 2.14 4.35 -22.76
C ALA A 235 0.76 4.00 -22.19
N LEU A 236 0.53 4.23 -20.89
CA LEU A 236 -0.79 3.98 -20.28
C LEU A 236 -1.87 4.90 -20.84
N LYS A 237 -1.56 6.21 -21.05
CA LYS A 237 -2.50 7.17 -21.63
C LYS A 237 -2.82 6.87 -23.10
N GLU A 238 -1.83 6.49 -23.89
CA GLU A 238 -2.01 6.08 -25.29
C GLU A 238 -2.88 4.81 -25.41
N ASN A 239 -2.92 4.00 -24.35
CA ASN A 239 -3.78 2.82 -24.25
C ASN A 239 -5.06 3.05 -23.44
N GLY A 240 -5.53 4.30 -23.33
CA GLY A 240 -6.87 4.64 -22.84
C GLY A 240 -6.97 4.92 -21.33
N ALA A 241 -5.87 5.10 -20.61
CA ALA A 241 -5.96 5.59 -19.24
C ALA A 241 -6.48 7.04 -19.19
N VAL A 242 -7.49 7.30 -18.37
CA VAL A 242 -8.01 8.65 -18.11
C VAL A 242 -6.93 9.54 -17.53
N THR A 243 -6.16 9.00 -16.59
CA THR A 243 -4.94 9.62 -16.06
C THR A 243 -3.92 8.55 -15.69
N ALA A 244 -2.65 8.96 -15.59
CA ALA A 244 -1.57 8.07 -15.15
C ALA A 244 -0.56 8.85 -14.31
N LEU A 245 -0.12 8.25 -13.20
CA LEU A 245 0.83 8.86 -12.25
C LEU A 245 1.62 7.82 -11.48
N MET A 246 2.74 8.24 -10.91
CA MET A 246 3.56 7.45 -10.01
C MET A 246 2.88 7.32 -8.63
N THR A 247 2.99 6.17 -7.97
CA THR A 247 2.50 6.01 -6.61
C THR A 247 3.61 6.15 -5.57
N GLY A 248 3.34 6.92 -4.51
CA GLY A 248 4.30 7.14 -3.41
C GLY A 248 5.61 7.72 -3.92
N SER A 249 6.73 7.21 -3.43
CA SER A 249 8.07 7.58 -3.88
C SER A 249 8.49 6.90 -5.19
N GLY A 250 7.64 6.03 -5.74
CA GLY A 250 7.91 5.22 -6.93
C GLY A 250 8.58 3.88 -6.56
N ALA A 251 9.00 3.06 -7.52
CA ALA A 251 9.03 3.36 -8.97
C ALA A 251 7.73 2.97 -9.72
N ALA A 252 6.73 2.38 -9.06
CA ALA A 252 5.52 1.96 -9.77
C ALA A 252 4.70 3.16 -10.25
N VAL A 253 4.18 3.03 -11.47
CA VAL A 253 3.27 3.97 -12.13
C VAL A 253 1.96 3.26 -12.38
N PHE A 254 0.85 3.95 -12.23
CA PHE A 254 -0.47 3.38 -12.52
C PHE A 254 -1.30 4.29 -13.41
N GLY A 255 -2.14 3.68 -14.23
CA GLY A 255 -3.22 4.34 -14.97
C GLY A 255 -4.57 4.03 -14.36
N ILE A 256 -5.50 4.97 -14.46
CA ILE A 256 -6.90 4.83 -14.07
C ILE A 256 -7.75 4.63 -15.32
N PHE A 257 -8.62 3.62 -15.32
CA PHE A 257 -9.48 3.22 -16.43
C PHE A 257 -10.93 3.09 -15.98
N GLU A 258 -11.87 3.38 -16.89
CA GLU A 258 -13.31 3.29 -16.62
C GLU A 258 -13.84 1.84 -16.69
N SER A 259 -13.09 0.92 -17.30
CA SER A 259 -13.51 -0.48 -17.44
C SER A 259 -12.37 -1.48 -17.25
N GLU A 260 -12.74 -2.71 -16.87
CA GLU A 260 -11.79 -3.84 -16.79
C GLU A 260 -11.15 -4.15 -18.13
N GLU A 261 -11.94 -4.13 -19.19
CA GLU A 261 -11.48 -4.44 -20.53
C GLU A 261 -10.37 -3.47 -20.97
N ALA A 262 -10.59 -2.16 -20.79
CA ALA A 262 -9.59 -1.13 -21.11
C ALA A 262 -8.32 -1.31 -20.28
N ALA A 263 -8.44 -1.56 -18.96
CA ALA A 263 -7.30 -1.77 -18.09
C ALA A 263 -6.49 -3.01 -18.48
N ARG A 264 -7.17 -4.13 -18.82
CA ARG A 264 -6.50 -5.36 -19.27
C ARG A 264 -5.84 -5.19 -20.63
N SER A 265 -6.51 -4.51 -21.57
CA SER A 265 -5.93 -4.23 -22.88
C SER A 265 -4.66 -3.38 -22.76
N ALA A 266 -4.68 -2.34 -21.94
CA ALA A 266 -3.50 -1.53 -21.65
C ALA A 266 -2.39 -2.36 -20.98
N ALA A 267 -2.73 -3.24 -20.03
CA ALA A 267 -1.77 -4.11 -19.38
C ALA A 267 -1.04 -5.03 -20.39
N GLU A 268 -1.76 -5.62 -21.33
CA GLU A 268 -1.17 -6.47 -22.38
C GLU A 268 -0.28 -5.62 -23.33
N ALA A 269 -0.71 -4.43 -23.70
CA ALA A 269 0.05 -3.56 -24.61
C ALA A 269 1.42 -3.16 -24.03
N VAL A 270 1.49 -2.90 -22.71
CA VAL A 270 2.74 -2.44 -22.07
C VAL A 270 3.64 -3.58 -21.57
N ARG A 271 3.13 -4.81 -21.48
CA ARG A 271 3.83 -5.97 -20.89
C ARG A 271 5.11 -6.38 -21.62
N ALA A 272 5.18 -6.11 -22.92
CA ALA A 272 6.39 -6.39 -23.70
C ALA A 272 7.59 -5.56 -23.25
N GLN A 273 7.34 -4.34 -22.81
CA GLN A 273 8.38 -3.40 -22.36
C GLN A 273 8.60 -3.48 -20.84
N TRP A 274 7.53 -3.66 -20.07
CA TRP A 274 7.57 -3.79 -18.62
C TRP A 274 6.87 -5.07 -18.18
N PRO A 275 7.61 -6.14 -17.85
CA PRO A 275 7.01 -7.47 -17.58
C PRO A 275 6.21 -7.52 -16.27
N GLN A 276 6.47 -6.62 -15.32
CA GLN A 276 5.73 -6.57 -14.06
C GLN A 276 4.53 -5.61 -14.18
N VAL A 277 3.38 -6.15 -14.66
CA VAL A 277 2.14 -5.40 -14.86
C VAL A 277 0.99 -6.10 -14.12
N TYR A 278 0.24 -5.33 -13.37
CA TYR A 278 -0.86 -5.80 -12.54
C TYR A 278 -2.14 -5.03 -12.88
N VAL A 279 -3.28 -5.73 -12.89
CA VAL A 279 -4.61 -5.11 -13.01
C VAL A 279 -5.31 -5.26 -11.67
N ALA A 280 -5.88 -4.18 -11.15
CA ALA A 280 -6.53 -4.14 -9.85
C ALA A 280 -7.73 -3.19 -9.85
N GLN A 281 -8.54 -3.31 -8.80
CA GLN A 281 -9.67 -2.41 -8.50
C GLN A 281 -9.44 -1.72 -7.14
N PRO A 282 -10.20 -0.64 -6.84
CA PRO A 282 -10.33 -0.15 -5.47
C PRO A 282 -10.81 -1.26 -4.52
N ASP A 283 -10.09 -1.47 -3.42
CA ASP A 283 -10.54 -2.33 -2.32
C ASP A 283 -11.15 -1.48 -1.20
N ARG A 284 -12.25 -1.94 -0.63
CA ARG A 284 -13.00 -1.24 0.42
C ARG A 284 -12.48 -1.53 1.83
N GLY A 285 -11.58 -2.50 1.99
CA GLY A 285 -11.07 -2.93 3.29
C GLY A 285 -9.57 -3.02 3.37
N GLY A 286 -9.06 -3.12 4.60
CA GLY A 286 -7.66 -3.37 4.89
C GLY A 286 -7.33 -4.85 5.03
N ALA A 287 -6.27 -5.13 5.80
CA ALA A 287 -5.85 -6.49 6.11
C ALA A 287 -6.98 -7.27 6.78
N ARG A 288 -7.31 -8.44 6.24
CA ARG A 288 -8.47 -9.25 6.68
C ARG A 288 -8.20 -10.73 6.59
N VAL A 289 -8.73 -11.46 7.57
CA VAL A 289 -8.69 -12.93 7.56
C VAL A 289 -9.62 -13.45 6.47
N ILE A 290 -9.11 -14.37 5.65
CA ILE A 290 -9.93 -15.12 4.71
C ILE A 290 -10.41 -16.41 5.36
N SER A 291 -11.68 -16.76 5.11
CA SER A 291 -12.28 -17.96 5.68
C SER A 291 -11.57 -19.22 5.16
N PRO A 292 -11.44 -20.29 5.99
CA PRO A 292 -10.78 -21.55 5.60
C PRO A 292 -11.32 -22.22 4.33
N LYS A 293 -12.50 -21.84 3.85
CA LYS A 293 -13.10 -22.35 2.62
C LYS A 293 -12.28 -22.16 1.34
N TRP A 294 -11.25 -21.33 1.37
CA TRP A 294 -10.34 -21.08 0.25
C TRP A 294 -9.02 -21.87 0.34
N MET A 295 -8.93 -22.76 1.31
CA MET A 295 -7.75 -23.62 1.53
C MET A 295 -7.94 -25.05 0.99
N LEU A 296 -9.00 -25.31 0.22
CA LEU A 296 -9.25 -26.61 -0.44
C LEU A 296 -8.97 -26.51 -1.94
#